data_2e2b428221bd648f243a53b1945f7080
#
_entry.id   2e2b428221bd648f243a53b1945f7080
#
_cell.length_a   1.000
_cell.length_b   1.000
_cell.length_c   1.000
_cell.angle_alpha   90.00
_cell.angle_beta   90.00
_cell.angle_gamma   90.00
#
_symmetry.space_group_name_H-M   'P 1'
#
loop_
_entity.id
_entity.type
_entity.pdbx_description
1 polymer ?
#
loop_
_entity_poly.entity_id
_entity_poly.type
_entity_poly.pdbx_seq_one_letter_code
_entity_poly.pdbx_strand_id
1 'polypeptide(L)'
;GWGYWWTDWHDFDDKTFMGQTGPWTGDDIINMILDRDECAIHICKKLYKWFLYDHVDLDFIDGMANVLRSNNYEIKPALEYLFSSEHFYDPTFYGANVQNPVQLYLGTIKRLKMEEQPFDTDYFTEIQNHLDMILFEPPDVNGWLGYRAWINSNTLPLRKAMLCALINHESPFGSFGNYLNIPSVAPVSYTHLTLPTKEG
;
A
#
# COMPACT_ATOMS: atom_id res chain seq x y z
N GLY A 1 -18.17 -11.54 -0.04
CA GLY A 1 -18.93 -12.23 -1.07
C GLY A 1 -19.24 -13.64 -0.63
N TRP A 2 -20.47 -14.08 -0.79
CA TRP A 2 -20.87 -15.45 -0.48
C TRP A 2 -20.30 -16.35 -1.57
N GLY A 3 -19.29 -17.18 -1.25
CA GLY A 3 -18.84 -18.25 -2.12
C GLY A 3 -19.93 -19.34 -2.19
N TYR A 4 -20.43 -19.61 -3.37
CA TYR A 4 -21.29 -20.77 -3.56
C TYR A 4 -20.42 -22.02 -3.59
N TRP A 5 -20.65 -22.93 -2.66
CA TRP A 5 -20.05 -24.26 -2.68
C TRP A 5 -20.83 -25.15 -3.65
N TRP A 6 -20.20 -25.50 -4.77
CA TRP A 6 -20.79 -26.42 -5.75
C TRP A 6 -20.28 -27.83 -5.47
N THR A 7 -21.03 -28.61 -4.69
CA THR A 7 -20.70 -29.99 -4.34
C THR A 7 -20.49 -30.89 -5.57
N ASP A 8 -21.25 -30.65 -6.64
CA ASP A 8 -21.15 -31.44 -7.87
C ASP A 8 -19.87 -31.18 -8.68
N TRP A 9 -19.13 -30.10 -8.37
CA TRP A 9 -17.88 -29.72 -9.04
C TRP A 9 -16.66 -29.83 -8.12
N HIS A 10 -16.89 -30.25 -6.88
CA HIS A 10 -15.81 -30.46 -5.93
C HIS A 10 -15.13 -31.80 -6.19
N ASP A 11 -13.80 -31.75 -6.31
CA ASP A 11 -12.98 -32.95 -6.33
C ASP A 11 -12.80 -33.48 -4.90
N PHE A 12 -13.33 -34.67 -4.62
CA PHE A 12 -13.27 -35.34 -3.31
C PHE A 12 -12.05 -36.27 -3.18
N ASP A 13 -11.23 -36.39 -4.21
CA ASP A 13 -10.02 -37.20 -4.13
C ASP A 13 -8.96 -36.57 -3.21
N ASP A 14 -8.04 -37.39 -2.75
CA ASP A 14 -6.96 -36.93 -1.88
C ASP A 14 -6.05 -35.91 -2.60
N LYS A 15 -5.84 -34.78 -1.96
CA LYS A 15 -4.96 -33.68 -2.42
C LYS A 15 -3.80 -33.49 -1.46
N THR A 16 -2.62 -33.21 -1.99
CA THR A 16 -1.48 -32.86 -1.15
C THR A 16 -1.31 -31.35 -1.07
N PHE A 17 -1.39 -30.79 0.14
CA PHE A 17 -1.15 -29.37 0.41
C PHE A 17 -0.22 -29.23 1.61
N MET A 18 0.83 -28.43 1.48
CA MET A 18 1.86 -28.22 2.54
C MET A 18 2.40 -29.52 3.16
N GLY A 19 2.55 -30.59 2.36
CA GLY A 19 3.05 -31.88 2.80
C GLY A 19 2.05 -32.78 3.51
N GLN A 20 0.79 -32.38 3.61
CA GLN A 20 -0.31 -33.18 4.17
C GLN A 20 -1.21 -33.65 3.03
N THR A 21 -1.60 -34.94 3.04
CA THR A 21 -2.46 -35.53 2.02
C THR A 21 -3.80 -35.90 2.62
N GLY A 22 -4.90 -35.53 1.94
CA GLY A 22 -6.25 -35.82 2.35
C GLY A 22 -7.31 -35.19 1.43
N PRO A 23 -8.59 -35.45 1.64
CA PRO A 23 -9.71 -34.93 0.85
C PRO A 23 -10.05 -33.49 1.28
N TRP A 24 -9.06 -32.62 1.23
CA TRP A 24 -9.13 -31.25 1.75
C TRP A 24 -10.19 -30.40 1.06
N THR A 25 -11.00 -29.71 1.86
CA THR A 25 -11.91 -28.64 1.44
C THR A 25 -11.21 -27.28 1.45
N GLY A 26 -11.86 -26.24 0.92
CA GLY A 26 -11.34 -24.87 0.99
C GLY A 26 -11.11 -24.39 2.43
N ASP A 27 -12.02 -24.75 3.35
CA ASP A 27 -11.90 -24.37 4.77
C ASP A 27 -10.71 -25.06 5.44
N ASP A 28 -10.45 -26.34 5.12
CA ASP A 28 -9.28 -27.07 5.63
C ASP A 28 -7.98 -26.39 5.16
N ILE A 29 -7.90 -25.99 3.89
CA ILE A 29 -6.74 -25.28 3.35
C ILE A 29 -6.54 -23.91 4.03
N ILE A 30 -7.60 -23.16 4.27
CA ILE A 30 -7.54 -21.89 5.00
C ILE A 30 -7.03 -22.11 6.41
N ASN A 31 -7.55 -23.13 7.13
CA ASN A 31 -7.09 -23.45 8.48
C ASN A 31 -5.61 -23.84 8.50
N MET A 32 -5.17 -24.68 7.56
CA MET A 32 -3.74 -25.03 7.44
C MET A 32 -2.84 -23.81 7.21
N ILE A 33 -3.32 -22.79 6.49
CA ILE A 33 -2.58 -21.53 6.29
C ILE A 33 -2.54 -20.71 7.58
N LEU A 34 -3.69 -20.60 8.27
CA LEU A 34 -3.81 -19.81 9.50
C LEU A 34 -3.01 -20.43 10.68
N ASP A 35 -2.85 -21.75 10.69
CA ASP A 35 -2.04 -22.45 11.69
C ASP A 35 -0.54 -22.17 11.58
N ARG A 36 -0.10 -21.59 10.47
CA ARG A 36 1.32 -21.27 10.26
C ARG A 36 1.69 -19.93 10.89
N ASP A 37 2.85 -19.90 11.54
CA ASP A 37 3.43 -18.68 12.13
C ASP A 37 3.63 -17.59 11.08
N GLU A 38 4.05 -17.95 9.88
CA GLU A 38 4.33 -17.05 8.79
C GLU A 38 3.07 -16.27 8.35
N CYS A 39 1.88 -16.83 8.53
CA CYS A 39 0.63 -16.16 8.17
C CYS A 39 0.42 -14.91 9.05
N ALA A 40 0.49 -15.06 10.36
CA ALA A 40 0.34 -13.95 11.31
C ALA A 40 1.45 -12.90 11.13
N ILE A 41 2.69 -13.35 10.97
CA ILE A 41 3.84 -12.48 10.71
C ILE A 41 3.63 -11.67 9.42
N HIS A 42 3.14 -12.30 8.35
CA HIS A 42 2.88 -11.62 7.08
C HIS A 42 1.81 -10.54 7.21
N ILE A 43 0.69 -10.83 7.89
CA ILE A 43 -0.38 -9.88 8.14
C ILE A 43 0.13 -8.71 8.98
N CYS A 44 0.85 -8.98 10.07
CA CYS A 44 1.40 -7.95 10.95
C CYS A 44 2.43 -7.06 10.23
N LYS A 45 3.28 -7.63 9.36
CA LYS A 45 4.19 -6.83 8.51
C LYS A 45 3.43 -5.88 7.60
N LYS A 46 2.32 -6.30 7.00
CA LYS A 46 1.48 -5.42 6.16
C LYS A 46 0.83 -4.31 6.97
N LEU A 47 0.29 -4.62 8.16
CA LEU A 47 -0.29 -3.62 9.05
C LEU A 47 0.75 -2.61 9.53
N TYR A 48 1.92 -3.09 9.96
CA TYR A 48 3.03 -2.25 10.38
C TYR A 48 3.47 -1.28 9.28
N LYS A 49 3.70 -1.79 8.05
CA LYS A 49 4.08 -0.97 6.90
C LYS A 49 3.02 0.08 6.55
N TRP A 50 1.76 -0.25 6.70
CA TRP A 50 0.67 0.67 6.41
C TRP A 50 0.60 1.83 7.39
N PHE A 51 0.77 1.55 8.68
CA PHE A 51 0.54 2.54 9.73
C PHE A 51 1.82 3.23 10.24
N LEU A 52 2.97 2.59 10.12
CA LEU A 52 4.19 3.09 10.72
C LEU A 52 5.29 3.34 9.69
N TYR A 53 5.95 2.30 9.19
CA TYR A 53 7.11 2.46 8.33
C TYR A 53 7.39 1.22 7.46
N ASP A 54 8.03 1.43 6.29
CA ASP A 54 8.30 0.34 5.35
C ASP A 54 9.35 -0.67 5.86
N HIS A 55 10.35 -0.23 6.61
CA HIS A 55 11.30 -1.12 7.25
C HIS A 55 10.75 -1.62 8.58
N VAL A 56 10.45 -2.92 8.63
CA VAL A 56 9.83 -3.55 9.79
C VAL A 56 10.87 -3.95 10.82
N ASP A 57 10.56 -3.72 12.10
CA ASP A 57 11.25 -4.31 13.23
C ASP A 57 10.71 -5.73 13.44
N LEU A 58 11.56 -6.74 13.24
CA LEU A 58 11.13 -8.14 13.28
C LEU A 58 10.76 -8.58 14.70
N ASP A 59 11.46 -8.12 15.72
CA ASP A 59 11.17 -8.46 17.12
C ASP A 59 9.81 -7.89 17.53
N PHE A 60 9.51 -6.67 17.11
CA PHE A 60 8.20 -6.06 17.31
C PHE A 60 7.09 -6.81 16.58
N ILE A 61 7.34 -7.21 15.32
CA ILE A 61 6.40 -7.99 14.53
C ILE A 61 6.08 -9.33 15.16
N ASP A 62 7.05 -10.02 15.72
CA ASP A 62 6.84 -11.32 16.39
C ASP A 62 5.92 -11.17 17.61
N GLY A 63 6.09 -10.11 18.41
CA GLY A 63 5.18 -9.76 19.50
C GLY A 63 3.75 -9.49 19.01
N MET A 64 3.61 -8.69 17.97
CA MET A 64 2.31 -8.37 17.36
C MET A 64 1.63 -9.61 16.75
N ALA A 65 2.39 -10.51 16.10
CA ALA A 65 1.90 -11.74 15.52
C ALA A 65 1.41 -12.73 16.59
N ASN A 66 2.08 -12.80 17.75
CA ASN A 66 1.62 -13.60 18.90
C ASN A 66 0.28 -13.10 19.43
N VAL A 67 0.08 -11.77 19.51
CA VAL A 67 -1.21 -11.17 19.89
C VAL A 67 -2.28 -11.53 18.87
N LEU A 68 -1.99 -11.42 17.58
CA LEU A 68 -2.95 -11.74 16.52
C LEU A 68 -3.41 -13.20 16.58
N ARG A 69 -2.48 -14.16 16.75
CA ARG A 69 -2.79 -15.59 16.86
C ARG A 69 -3.61 -15.92 18.11
N SER A 70 -3.19 -15.41 19.26
CA SER A 70 -3.88 -15.66 20.54
C SER A 70 -5.31 -15.10 20.58
N ASN A 71 -5.64 -14.18 19.68
CA ASN A 71 -6.97 -13.60 19.52
C ASN A 71 -7.69 -14.10 18.25
N ASN A 72 -7.41 -15.30 17.77
CA ASN A 72 -8.07 -15.93 16.63
C ASN A 72 -8.06 -15.05 15.37
N TYR A 73 -6.95 -14.38 15.08
CA TYR A 73 -6.77 -13.47 13.97
C TYR A 73 -7.71 -12.24 13.98
N GLU A 74 -8.27 -11.87 15.14
CA GLU A 74 -8.90 -10.57 15.29
C GLU A 74 -7.86 -9.46 15.17
N ILE A 75 -8.09 -8.54 14.21
CA ILE A 75 -7.12 -7.49 13.87
C ILE A 75 -7.05 -6.41 14.97
N LYS A 76 -8.18 -6.15 15.67
CA LYS A 76 -8.26 -5.07 16.65
C LYS A 76 -7.23 -5.20 17.78
N PRO A 77 -7.03 -6.35 18.47
CA PRO A 77 -5.99 -6.48 19.50
C PRO A 77 -4.58 -6.26 18.97
N ALA A 78 -4.30 -6.69 17.73
CA ALA A 78 -3.00 -6.47 17.10
C ALA A 78 -2.76 -4.99 16.79
N LEU A 79 -3.77 -4.25 16.37
CA LEU A 79 -3.68 -2.79 16.20
C LEU A 79 -3.57 -2.04 17.52
N GLU A 80 -4.28 -2.50 18.56
CA GLU A 80 -4.13 -1.95 19.92
C GLU A 80 -2.70 -2.15 20.44
N TYR A 81 -2.10 -3.33 20.21
CA TYR A 81 -0.69 -3.58 20.52
C TYR A 81 0.24 -2.60 19.81
N LEU A 82 0.02 -2.35 18.50
CA LEU A 82 0.81 -1.40 17.72
C LEU A 82 0.63 0.03 18.26
N PHE A 83 -0.60 0.53 18.35
CA PHE A 83 -0.88 1.93 18.64
C PHE A 83 -0.66 2.34 20.10
N SER A 84 -0.64 1.39 21.05
CA SER A 84 -0.33 1.66 22.45
C SER A 84 1.15 1.53 22.81
N SER A 85 1.99 1.09 21.86
CA SER A 85 3.41 0.87 22.10
C SER A 85 4.21 2.18 22.04
N GLU A 86 5.25 2.31 22.86
CA GLU A 86 6.23 3.40 22.74
C GLU A 86 6.90 3.41 21.38
N HIS A 87 7.08 2.23 20.76
CA HIS A 87 7.65 2.06 19.45
C HIS A 87 6.88 2.85 18.37
N PHE A 88 5.55 2.84 18.42
CA PHE A 88 4.72 3.59 17.45
C PHE A 88 4.92 5.11 17.55
N TYR A 89 5.23 5.62 18.73
CA TYR A 89 5.43 7.04 18.98
C TYR A 89 6.90 7.48 18.94
N ASP A 90 7.80 6.62 18.50
CA ASP A 90 9.20 7.00 18.33
C ASP A 90 9.32 8.15 17.31
N PRO A 91 9.96 9.27 17.68
CA PRO A 91 10.12 10.43 16.79
C PRO A 91 10.78 10.12 15.45
N THR A 92 11.54 9.03 15.33
CA THR A 92 12.19 8.59 14.08
C THR A 92 11.17 8.24 12.99
N PHE A 93 9.95 7.89 13.35
CA PHE A 93 8.88 7.56 12.41
C PHE A 93 8.01 8.77 12.01
N TYR A 94 8.20 9.93 12.63
CA TYR A 94 7.40 11.11 12.31
C TYR A 94 7.70 11.60 10.88
N GLY A 95 6.67 11.62 10.04
CA GLY A 95 6.79 12.02 8.65
C GLY A 95 7.55 11.04 7.77
N ALA A 96 7.84 9.84 8.25
CA ALA A 96 8.58 8.81 7.50
C ALA A 96 7.74 8.18 6.37
N ASN A 97 6.43 8.18 6.49
CA ASN A 97 5.55 7.57 5.50
C ASN A 97 5.25 8.52 4.33
N VAL A 98 5.35 8.01 3.11
CA VAL A 98 5.04 8.74 1.89
C VAL A 98 3.60 8.44 1.49
N GLN A 99 2.76 9.48 1.50
CA GLN A 99 1.38 9.36 1.05
C GLN A 99 1.32 8.91 -0.42
N ASN A 100 0.45 7.95 -0.73
CA ASN A 100 0.17 7.62 -2.11
C ASN A 100 -0.56 8.79 -2.83
N PRO A 101 -0.64 8.81 -4.16
CA PRO A 101 -1.26 9.90 -4.92
C PRO A 101 -2.69 10.23 -4.50
N VAL A 102 -3.51 9.20 -4.26
CA VAL A 102 -4.90 9.38 -3.84
C VAL A 102 -5.00 9.95 -2.43
N GLN A 103 -4.21 9.43 -1.49
CA GLN A 103 -4.16 9.96 -0.12
C GLN A 103 -3.69 11.42 -0.10
N LEU A 104 -2.70 11.76 -0.92
CA LEU A 104 -2.19 13.12 -1.02
C LEU A 104 -3.27 14.07 -1.54
N TYR A 105 -3.96 13.71 -2.62
CA TYR A 105 -5.00 14.54 -3.22
C TYR A 105 -6.20 14.72 -2.29
N LEU A 106 -6.84 13.62 -1.89
CA LEU A 106 -8.03 13.67 -1.04
C LEU A 106 -7.73 14.23 0.36
N GLY A 107 -6.56 13.89 0.90
CA GLY A 107 -6.11 14.44 2.19
C GLY A 107 -5.88 15.95 2.13
N THR A 108 -5.43 16.48 1.01
CA THR A 108 -5.26 17.93 0.82
C THR A 108 -6.61 18.62 0.71
N ILE A 109 -7.54 18.11 -0.10
CA ILE A 109 -8.91 18.63 -0.20
C ILE A 109 -9.55 18.70 1.19
N LYS A 110 -9.46 17.62 1.96
CA LYS A 110 -10.02 17.56 3.31
C LYS A 110 -9.36 18.56 4.28
N ARG A 111 -8.04 18.68 4.25
CA ARG A 111 -7.30 19.63 5.11
C ARG A 111 -7.61 21.09 4.78
N LEU A 112 -7.80 21.41 3.50
CA LEU A 112 -8.16 22.76 3.02
C LEU A 112 -9.67 23.03 3.11
N LYS A 113 -10.48 22.07 3.59
CA LYS A 113 -11.94 22.16 3.68
C LYS A 113 -12.60 22.53 2.36
N MET A 114 -12.13 21.88 1.28
CA MET A 114 -12.63 22.07 -0.08
C MET A 114 -13.73 21.07 -0.45
N GLU A 115 -14.28 20.34 0.52
CA GLU A 115 -15.31 19.30 0.27
C GLU A 115 -16.63 19.88 -0.25
N GLU A 116 -16.87 21.17 -0.06
CA GLU A 116 -18.05 21.87 -0.59
C GLU A 116 -17.94 22.23 -2.08
N GLN A 117 -16.74 22.12 -2.65
CA GLN A 117 -16.55 22.34 -4.08
C GLN A 117 -16.97 21.08 -4.86
N PRO A 118 -17.53 21.23 -6.08
CA PRO A 118 -17.82 20.08 -6.91
C PRO A 118 -16.57 19.24 -7.12
N PHE A 119 -16.67 17.92 -6.83
CA PHE A 119 -15.57 17.00 -7.07
C PHE A 119 -15.38 16.79 -8.57
N ASP A 120 -14.24 17.23 -9.09
CA ASP A 120 -13.90 17.06 -10.50
C ASP A 120 -13.27 15.66 -10.70
N THR A 121 -14.08 14.76 -11.25
CA THR A 121 -13.67 13.38 -11.53
C THR A 121 -12.63 13.26 -12.64
N ASP A 122 -12.67 14.17 -13.62
CA ASP A 122 -11.74 14.12 -14.74
C ASP A 122 -10.35 14.56 -14.27
N TYR A 123 -10.30 15.60 -13.46
CA TYR A 123 -9.05 16.01 -12.80
C TYR A 123 -8.48 14.94 -11.89
N PHE A 124 -9.32 14.29 -11.09
CA PHE A 124 -8.87 13.21 -10.24
C PHE A 124 -8.30 12.03 -11.05
N THR A 125 -8.92 11.72 -12.18
CA THR A 125 -8.43 10.68 -13.10
C THR A 125 -7.07 11.07 -13.71
N GLU A 126 -6.91 12.32 -14.13
CA GLU A 126 -5.62 12.80 -14.65
C GLU A 126 -4.51 12.75 -13.60
N ILE A 127 -4.80 13.15 -12.35
CA ILE A 127 -3.82 13.02 -11.25
C ILE A 127 -3.38 11.58 -11.07
N GLN A 128 -4.30 10.63 -11.10
CA GLN A 128 -3.98 9.22 -10.97
C GLN A 128 -3.07 8.74 -12.10
N ASN A 129 -3.36 9.13 -13.34
CA ASN A 129 -2.54 8.80 -14.51
C ASN A 129 -1.12 9.39 -14.42
N HIS A 130 -1.01 10.66 -14.03
CA HIS A 130 0.28 11.35 -13.96
C HIS A 130 1.14 10.94 -12.77
N LEU A 131 0.53 10.45 -11.70
CA LEU A 131 1.21 10.03 -10.48
C LEU A 131 1.33 8.51 -10.34
N ASP A 132 1.08 7.76 -11.42
CA ASP A 132 1.26 6.30 -11.52
C ASP A 132 0.41 5.50 -10.51
N MET A 133 -0.81 6.00 -10.19
CA MET A 133 -1.75 5.28 -9.34
C MET A 133 -3.18 5.41 -9.85
N ILE A 134 -3.60 4.52 -10.72
CA ILE A 134 -4.99 4.43 -11.18
C ILE A 134 -5.73 3.47 -10.25
N LEU A 135 -6.78 3.96 -9.57
CA LEU A 135 -7.58 3.12 -8.66
C LEU A 135 -8.16 1.92 -9.40
N PHE A 136 -8.06 0.76 -8.76
CA PHE A 136 -8.49 -0.55 -9.27
C PHE A 136 -7.66 -1.11 -10.43
N GLU A 137 -6.63 -0.40 -10.89
CA GLU A 137 -5.71 -0.85 -11.95
C GLU A 137 -4.27 -0.94 -11.43
N PRO A 138 -3.97 -1.84 -10.47
CA PRO A 138 -2.60 -2.02 -9.99
C PRO A 138 -1.71 -2.57 -11.11
N PRO A 139 -0.39 -2.27 -11.08
CA PRO A 139 0.55 -2.71 -12.12
C PRO A 139 0.69 -4.23 -12.20
N ASP A 140 0.47 -4.93 -11.09
CA ASP A 140 0.48 -6.39 -11.00
C ASP A 140 -0.37 -6.90 -9.82
N VAL A 141 -0.39 -8.22 -9.63
CA VAL A 141 -1.16 -8.89 -8.57
C VAL A 141 -0.71 -8.54 -7.14
N ASN A 142 0.49 -7.98 -6.97
CA ASN A 142 0.99 -7.53 -5.67
C ASN A 142 0.51 -6.13 -5.32
N GLY A 143 -0.10 -5.41 -6.26
CA GLY A 143 -0.53 -4.03 -6.09
C GLY A 143 0.59 -3.02 -6.40
N TRP A 144 0.49 -1.83 -5.83
CA TRP A 144 1.52 -0.80 -5.96
C TRP A 144 2.63 -1.02 -4.94
N LEU A 145 3.89 -0.75 -5.32
CA LEU A 145 5.06 -0.88 -4.45
C LEU A 145 4.98 -0.02 -3.19
N GLY A 146 4.33 1.14 -3.30
CA GLY A 146 4.14 2.04 -2.16
C GLY A 146 5.40 2.81 -1.74
N TYR A 147 5.27 3.54 -0.62
CA TYR A 147 6.35 4.25 0.05
C TYR A 147 7.19 5.13 -0.91
N ARG A 148 8.51 4.90 -0.99
CA ARG A 148 9.42 5.70 -1.84
C ARG A 148 9.15 5.55 -3.34
N ALA A 149 8.48 4.49 -3.77
CA ALA A 149 8.13 4.32 -5.17
C ALA A 149 7.18 5.42 -5.69
N TRP A 150 6.45 6.09 -4.80
CA TRP A 150 5.63 7.25 -5.14
C TRP A 150 6.43 8.52 -5.46
N ILE A 151 7.74 8.54 -5.24
CA ILE A 151 8.60 9.72 -5.42
C ILE A 151 9.76 9.38 -6.34
N ASN A 152 9.76 9.95 -7.52
CA ASN A 152 10.84 9.90 -8.49
C ASN A 152 11.02 11.29 -9.14
N SER A 153 11.94 11.41 -10.08
CA SER A 153 12.24 12.68 -10.75
C SER A 153 11.05 13.25 -11.54
N ASN A 154 10.10 12.41 -11.94
CA ASN A 154 8.90 12.81 -12.66
C ASN A 154 7.75 13.13 -11.69
N THR A 155 7.45 12.22 -10.77
CA THR A 155 6.27 12.35 -9.90
C THR A 155 6.44 13.42 -8.82
N LEU A 156 7.65 13.70 -8.33
CA LEU A 156 7.88 14.71 -7.29
C LEU A 156 7.49 16.14 -7.74
N PRO A 157 7.92 16.63 -8.92
CA PRO A 157 7.46 17.94 -9.44
C PRO A 157 5.95 17.97 -9.68
N LEU A 158 5.37 16.87 -10.20
CA LEU A 158 3.93 16.76 -10.44
C LEU A 158 3.12 16.83 -9.15
N ARG A 159 3.56 16.16 -8.09
CA ARG A 159 2.95 16.25 -6.75
C ARG A 159 2.93 17.69 -6.24
N LYS A 160 4.03 18.42 -6.41
CA LYS A 160 4.11 19.84 -6.04
C LYS A 160 3.16 20.69 -6.89
N ALA A 161 3.16 20.52 -8.21
CA ALA A 161 2.28 21.26 -9.11
C ALA A 161 0.80 21.06 -8.79
N MET A 162 0.39 19.82 -8.54
CA MET A 162 -0.96 19.49 -8.09
C MET A 162 -1.35 20.24 -6.80
N LEU A 163 -0.48 20.25 -5.80
CA LEU A 163 -0.74 20.95 -4.54
C LEU A 163 -0.87 22.47 -4.75
N CYS A 164 -0.01 23.06 -5.58
CA CYS A 164 -0.09 24.48 -5.91
C CYS A 164 -1.41 24.83 -6.64
N ALA A 165 -1.83 23.99 -7.59
CA ALA A 165 -3.08 24.18 -8.30
C ALA A 165 -4.30 24.12 -7.36
N LEU A 166 -4.32 23.18 -6.44
CA LEU A 166 -5.37 23.09 -5.42
C LEU A 166 -5.40 24.31 -4.49
N ILE A 167 -4.25 24.80 -4.03
CA ILE A 167 -4.17 25.94 -3.10
C ILE A 167 -4.59 27.25 -3.80
N ASN A 168 -4.22 27.42 -5.06
CA ASN A 168 -4.51 28.63 -5.81
C ASN A 168 -5.92 28.67 -6.41
N HIS A 169 -6.72 27.63 -6.25
CA HIS A 169 -8.02 27.46 -6.90
C HIS A 169 -7.95 27.63 -8.42
N GLU A 170 -6.83 27.23 -9.03
CA GLU A 170 -6.64 27.27 -10.46
C GLU A 170 -7.32 26.09 -11.14
N SER A 171 -7.89 26.33 -12.33
CA SER A 171 -8.49 25.23 -13.09
C SER A 171 -7.40 24.18 -13.41
N PRO A 172 -7.64 22.95 -13.03
CA PRO A 172 -6.61 21.90 -13.05
C PRO A 172 -6.01 21.67 -14.44
N PHE A 173 -6.83 21.76 -15.50
CA PHE A 173 -6.41 21.44 -16.86
C PHE A 173 -5.65 22.58 -17.57
N GLY A 174 -5.89 23.85 -17.19
CA GLY A 174 -5.16 24.98 -17.75
C GLY A 174 -3.77 25.16 -17.13
N SER A 175 -3.61 24.76 -15.90
CA SER A 175 -2.41 25.05 -15.09
C SER A 175 -1.38 23.93 -15.12
N PHE A 176 -1.78 22.66 -15.24
CA PHE A 176 -0.83 21.55 -15.29
C PHE A 176 0.12 21.67 -16.49
N GLY A 177 -0.39 22.08 -17.65
CA GLY A 177 0.44 22.36 -18.83
C GLY A 177 1.36 23.57 -18.68
N ASN A 178 0.97 24.59 -17.91
CA ASN A 178 1.72 25.82 -17.73
C ASN A 178 2.75 25.75 -16.59
N TYR A 179 2.48 24.97 -15.53
CA TYR A 179 3.47 24.74 -14.45
C TYR A 179 4.52 23.71 -14.85
N LEU A 180 4.21 22.84 -15.79
CA LEU A 180 5.14 21.87 -16.36
C LEU A 180 5.80 22.44 -17.61
N ASN A 181 6.31 23.66 -17.57
CA ASN A 181 7.35 24.07 -18.52
C ASN A 181 8.65 23.28 -18.18
N ILE A 182 8.46 21.99 -17.91
CA ILE A 182 9.52 21.00 -17.88
C ILE A 182 9.74 20.66 -19.35
N PRO A 183 10.92 20.97 -19.92
CA PRO A 183 11.29 20.42 -21.20
C PRO A 183 11.00 18.92 -21.14
N SER A 184 10.39 18.34 -22.17
CA SER A 184 10.15 16.92 -22.25
C SER A 184 11.47 16.20 -22.00
N VAL A 185 11.74 15.91 -20.74
CA VAL A 185 12.86 15.07 -20.35
C VAL A 185 12.41 13.69 -20.76
N ALA A 186 12.98 13.22 -21.88
CA ALA A 186 12.82 11.84 -22.29
C ALA A 186 13.03 10.93 -21.08
N PRO A 187 12.23 9.87 -20.93
CA PRO A 187 12.36 8.98 -19.78
C PRO A 187 13.81 8.53 -19.67
N VAL A 188 14.46 8.92 -18.57
CA VAL A 188 15.82 8.49 -18.30
C VAL A 188 15.75 7.00 -18.07
N SER A 189 16.20 6.25 -19.05
CA SER A 189 16.35 4.79 -18.95
C SER A 189 17.29 4.49 -17.78
N TYR A 190 16.80 3.94 -16.70
CA TYR A 190 17.57 3.55 -15.50
C TYR A 190 18.43 2.31 -15.72
N THR A 191 19.05 2.14 -16.89
CA THR A 191 19.87 0.96 -17.17
C THR A 191 21.28 1.00 -16.55
N HIS A 192 21.68 2.03 -15.82
CA HIS A 192 23.06 2.16 -15.29
C HIS A 192 23.17 2.78 -13.89
N LEU A 193 22.43 2.27 -12.91
CA LEU A 193 22.82 2.44 -11.51
C LEU A 193 23.24 1.08 -10.93
N THR A 194 24.40 0.61 -11.36
CA THR A 194 25.15 -0.37 -10.59
C THR A 194 25.67 0.33 -9.34
N LEU A 195 25.13 -0.07 -8.19
CA LEU A 195 25.72 0.30 -6.90
C LEU A 195 27.17 -0.19 -6.87
N PRO A 196 28.14 0.63 -6.40
CA PRO A 196 29.50 0.18 -6.23
C PRO A 196 29.51 -0.98 -5.22
N THR A 197 29.89 -2.16 -5.66
CA THR A 197 30.25 -3.27 -4.79
C THR A 197 31.39 -2.82 -3.92
N LYS A 198 31.22 -2.81 -2.59
CA LYS A 198 32.35 -2.73 -1.67
C LYS A 198 33.18 -3.99 -1.84
N GLU A 199 34.29 -3.86 -2.54
CA GLU A 199 35.40 -4.79 -2.39
C GLU A 199 36.25 -4.35 -1.18
N GLY A 200 36.61 -5.29 -0.33
CA GLY A 200 37.57 -5.16 0.76
C GLY A 200 37.06 -5.66 2.07
#